data_4094a2813ffffee13ea029e7fd92126f
#
_entry.id   4094a2813ffffee13ea029e7fd92126f
#
_cell.length_a   1.000
_cell.length_b   1.000
_cell.length_c   1.000
_cell.angle_alpha   90.00
_cell.angle_beta   90.00
_cell.angle_gamma   90.00
#
_symmetry.space_group_name_H-M   'P 1'
#
loop_
_entity.id
_entity.type
_entity.pdbx_description
1 polymer ?
#
loop_
_entity_poly.entity_id
_entity_poly.type
_entity_poly.pdbx_seq_one_letter_code
_entity_poly.pdbx_strand_id
1 'polypeptide(L)' 'MKMFKLWVRLNPSQTTYTIVYADNVLFAKQIGEHQFGVGNVLSYIEVSN' A
#
# COMPACT_ATOMS: atom_id res chain seq x y z
N MET A 1 -4.69 -13.02 -8.68
CA MET A 1 -4.50 -11.86 -7.78
C MET A 1 -3.03 -11.65 -7.54
N LYS A 2 -2.58 -10.41 -7.59
CA LYS A 2 -1.16 -10.08 -7.43
C LYS A 2 -0.89 -9.62 -6.02
N MET A 3 0.36 -9.70 -5.60
CA MET A 3 0.79 -9.25 -4.29
C MET A 3 1.55 -7.94 -4.44
N PHE A 4 1.20 -6.96 -3.61
CA PHE A 4 1.83 -5.64 -3.63
C PHE A 4 2.34 -5.29 -2.26
N LYS A 5 3.49 -4.65 -2.22
CA LYS A 5 4.06 -4.11 -0.99
C LYS A 5 3.83 -2.60 -1.02
N LEU A 6 3.14 -2.10 -0.02
CA LEU A 6 2.84 -0.68 0.10
C LEU A 6 3.66 -0.08 1.23
N TRP A 7 4.20 1.10 0.97
CA TRP A 7 4.89 1.89 1.99
C TRP A 7 3.93 2.95 2.47
N VAL A 8 3.56 2.93 3.75
CA VAL A 8 2.51 3.78 4.27
C VAL A 8 3.00 4.57 5.47
N ARG A 9 2.39 5.74 5.68
CA ARG A 9 2.66 6.58 6.84
C ARG A 9 1.64 6.27 7.92
N LEU A 10 2.13 5.95 9.12
CA LEU A 10 1.27 5.73 10.28
C LEU A 10 0.97 7.03 11.02
N ASN A 11 1.98 7.90 11.12
CA ASN A 11 1.86 9.21 11.73
C ASN A 11 3.02 10.07 11.20
N PRO A 12 3.10 11.36 11.56
CA PRO A 12 4.11 12.25 10.96
C PRO A 12 5.55 11.77 11.09
N SER A 13 5.86 10.95 12.08
CA SER A 13 7.24 10.51 12.33
C SER A 13 7.45 9.01 12.10
N GLN A 14 6.43 8.27 11.67
CA GLN A 14 6.54 6.82 11.52
C GLN A 14 5.96 6.35 10.19
N THR A 15 6.70 5.45 9.54
CA THR A 15 6.22 4.76 8.34
C THR A 15 6.40 3.27 8.55
N THR A 16 5.65 2.50 7.78
CA THR A 16 5.79 1.05 7.77
C THR A 16 5.42 0.55 6.38
N TYR A 17 5.54 -0.74 6.17
CA TYR A 17 5.05 -1.33 4.94
C TYR A 17 4.06 -2.44 5.26
N THR A 18 3.19 -2.71 4.29
CA THR A 18 2.19 -3.75 4.41
C THR A 18 2.05 -4.46 3.07
N ILE A 19 1.55 -5.67 3.11
CA ILE A 19 1.30 -6.46 1.92
C ILE A 19 -0.19 -6.48 1.66
N VAL A 20 -0.57 -6.21 0.41
CA VAL A 20 -1.97 -6.32 -0.01
C VAL A 20 -2.06 -7.16 -1.26
N TYR A 21 -3.19 -7.83 -1.43
CA TYR A 21 -3.48 -8.63 -2.62
C TYR A 21 -4.56 -7.92 -3.42
N ALA A 22 -4.31 -7.71 -4.69
CA ALA A 22 -5.22 -6.98 -5.56
C ALA A 22 -4.96 -7.39 -7.02
N ASP A 23 -5.90 -7.08 -7.89
CA ASP A 23 -5.76 -7.45 -9.31
C ASP A 23 -4.78 -6.54 -10.05
N ASN A 24 -4.61 -5.31 -9.57
CA ASN A 24 -3.66 -4.38 -10.17
C ASN A 24 -3.20 -3.36 -9.13
N VAL A 25 -2.23 -2.55 -9.52
CA VAL A 25 -1.59 -1.59 -8.61
C VAL A 25 -2.58 -0.50 -8.14
N LEU A 26 -3.51 -0.12 -8.99
CA LEU A 26 -4.49 0.91 -8.63
C LEU A 26 -5.37 0.43 -7.48
N PHE A 27 -5.87 -0.80 -7.55
CA PHE A 27 -6.66 -1.38 -6.47
C PHE A 27 -5.84 -1.55 -5.20
N ALA A 28 -4.57 -1.96 -5.34
CA ALA A 28 -3.68 -2.08 -4.18
C ALA A 28 -3.54 -0.74 -3.46
N LYS A 29 -3.32 0.33 -4.23
CA LYS A 29 -3.23 1.68 -3.68
C LYS A 29 -4.52 2.09 -2.98
N GLN A 30 -5.67 1.80 -3.60
CA GLN A 30 -6.96 2.14 -3.01
C GLN A 30 -7.20 1.40 -1.70
N ILE A 31 -6.82 0.14 -1.62
CA ILE A 31 -6.91 -0.63 -0.38
C ILE A 31 -6.06 0.04 0.70
N GLY A 32 -4.84 0.42 0.37
CA GLY A 32 -3.96 1.09 1.32
C GLY A 32 -4.53 2.42 1.79
N GLU A 33 -5.06 3.22 0.86
CA GLU A 33 -5.65 4.51 1.21
C GLU A 33 -6.89 4.36 2.08
N HIS A 34 -7.65 3.31 1.85
CA HIS A 34 -8.83 3.05 2.66
C HIS A 34 -8.45 2.69 4.10
N GLN A 35 -7.35 1.96 4.29
CA GLN A 35 -6.90 1.53 5.61
C GLN A 35 -6.10 2.60 6.34
N PHE A 36 -5.29 3.36 5.63
CA PHE A 36 -4.32 4.28 6.24
C PHE A 36 -4.60 5.75 5.96
N GLY A 37 -5.55 6.04 5.08
CA GLY A 37 -5.94 7.40 4.75
C GLY A 37 -5.37 7.85 3.41
N VAL A 38 -6.14 8.70 2.73
CA VAL A 38 -5.73 9.28 1.46
C VAL A 38 -4.47 10.12 1.69
N GLY A 39 -3.46 9.93 0.83
CA GLY A 39 -2.19 10.63 0.96
C GLY A 39 -1.18 9.96 1.86
N ASN A 40 -1.54 8.86 2.52
CA ASN A 40 -0.64 8.14 3.41
C ASN A 40 0.03 6.92 2.77
N VAL A 41 -0.34 6.57 1.54
CA VAL A 41 0.38 5.55 0.78
C VAL A 41 1.50 6.25 0.02
N LEU A 42 2.72 6.05 0.48
CA LEU A 42 3.89 6.80 -0.01
C LEU A 42 4.50 6.16 -1.25
N SER A 43 4.43 4.84 -1.35
CA SER A 43 5.06 4.11 -2.44
C SER A 43 4.43 2.73 -2.53
N TYR A 44 4.57 2.09 -3.68
CA TYR A 44 4.03 0.75 -3.87
C TYR A 44 4.83 0.04 -4.95
N ILE A 45 4.95 -1.26 -4.80
CA ILE A 45 5.64 -2.09 -5.78
C ILE A 45 4.97 -3.46 -5.84
N GLU A 46 4.95 -4.05 -7.02
CA GLU A 46 4.46 -5.41 -7.18
C GLU A 46 5.55 -6.38 -6.73
N VAL A 47 5.17 -7.33 -5.89
CA VAL A 47 6.08 -8.35 -5.41
C VAL A 47 5.89 -9.60 -6.24
N SER A 48 6.93 -10.05 -6.88
CA SER A 48 6.89 -11.25 -7.71
C SER A 48 6.77 -12.49 -6.83
N ASN A 49 5.98 -13.41 -7.30
CA ASN A 49 5.88 -14.74 -6.66
C ASN A 49 6.86 -15.69 -7.28
#